data_21764db837ccb3ef49ac3a4a40e7841a
#
_entry.id   21764db837ccb3ef49ac3a4a40e7841a
#
_cell.length_a   1.000
_cell.length_b   1.000
_cell.length_c   1.000
_cell.angle_alpha   90.00
_cell.angle_beta   90.00
_cell.angle_gamma   90.00
#
_symmetry.space_group_name_H-M   'P 1'
#
loop_
_entity.id
_entity.type
_entity.pdbx_description
1 polymer ?
#
loop_
_entity_poly.entity_id
_entity_poly.type
_entity_poly.pdbx_seq_one_letter_code
_entity_poly.pdbx_strand_id
1 'polypeptide(L)'
;MYRFNYCDNLQVSFSTQFFGGISFKDQVKVMSRTDLVFGMHGAAFVNIMFMRPLSGFIEFFSPTSQIPYYQNMAKHCDLISEGISKVTADKSRKMPKDHRNLNIIVDLPYAKTVFSSVVAEVKKQKYALVKTNVL
;
A
#
# COMPACT_ATOMS: atom_id res chain seq x y z
N MET A 1 15.22 -10.17 -0.03
CA MET A 1 14.97 -8.88 0.66
C MET A 1 15.34 -7.77 -0.32
N TYR A 2 14.34 -7.11 -0.91
CA TYR A 2 14.60 -6.02 -1.86
C TYR A 2 14.73 -4.74 -1.05
N ARG A 3 15.96 -4.19 -0.96
CA ARG A 3 16.21 -2.85 -0.42
C ARG A 3 15.96 -1.84 -1.53
N PHE A 4 14.96 -1.00 -1.36
CA PHE A 4 14.76 0.14 -2.24
C PHE A 4 15.56 1.33 -1.68
N ASN A 5 16.65 1.72 -2.33
CA ASN A 5 17.44 2.93 -2.00
C ASN A 5 16.58 4.22 -1.93
N TYR A 6 15.37 4.16 -2.48
CA TYR A 6 14.41 5.27 -2.44
C TYR A 6 13.80 5.50 -1.04
N CYS A 7 13.72 4.46 -0.20
CA CYS A 7 13.19 4.59 1.17
C CYS A 7 14.12 5.42 2.07
N ASP A 8 15.43 5.40 1.82
CA ASP A 8 16.41 6.16 2.60
C ASP A 8 16.18 7.66 2.47
N ASN A 9 15.84 8.13 1.26
CA ASN A 9 15.52 9.55 1.01
C ASN A 9 14.20 9.99 1.66
N LEU A 10 13.27 9.07 1.88
CA LEU A 10 11.99 9.33 2.52
C LEU A 10 12.04 9.19 4.05
N GLN A 11 13.15 8.74 4.61
CA GLN A 11 13.30 8.47 6.05
C GLN A 11 12.17 7.57 6.59
N VAL A 12 11.93 6.45 5.92
CA VAL A 12 10.93 5.45 6.30
C VAL A 12 11.58 4.09 6.50
N SER A 13 11.14 3.34 7.51
CA SER A 13 11.48 1.92 7.65
C SER A 13 10.56 1.08 6.78
N PHE A 14 11.11 0.02 6.20
CA PHE A 14 10.39 -0.86 5.29
C PHE A 14 10.51 -2.32 5.72
N SER A 15 9.40 -3.06 5.65
CA SER A 15 9.37 -4.51 5.81
C SER A 15 8.38 -5.14 4.84
N THR A 16 8.58 -6.41 4.50
CA THR A 16 7.62 -7.21 3.72
C THR A 16 6.94 -8.21 4.64
N GLN A 17 5.63 -8.39 4.48
CA GLN A 17 4.85 -9.35 5.25
C GLN A 17 3.98 -10.21 4.33
N PHE A 18 4.02 -11.52 4.54
CA PHE A 18 3.11 -12.46 3.93
C PHE A 18 2.04 -12.87 4.94
N PHE A 19 0.80 -12.48 4.69
CA PHE A 19 -0.30 -12.67 5.65
C PHE A 19 -0.79 -14.12 5.74
N GLY A 20 -0.60 -14.94 4.71
CA GLY A 20 -1.02 -16.35 4.72
C GLY A 20 -0.29 -17.23 5.73
N GLY A 21 0.80 -16.77 6.34
CA GLY A 21 1.62 -17.53 7.29
C GLY A 21 1.49 -17.11 8.74
N ILE A 22 0.63 -16.12 9.07
CA ILE A 22 0.50 -15.58 10.43
C ILE A 22 -0.95 -15.59 10.91
N SER A 23 -1.13 -15.65 12.24
CA SER A 23 -2.46 -15.65 12.85
C SER A 23 -3.21 -14.36 12.56
N PHE A 24 -4.55 -14.40 12.60
CA PHE A 24 -5.38 -13.20 12.45
C PHE A 24 -5.02 -12.10 13.47
N LYS A 25 -4.76 -12.49 14.71
CA LYS A 25 -4.30 -11.57 15.76
C LYS A 25 -3.01 -10.85 15.37
N ASP A 26 -2.05 -11.56 14.76
CA ASP A 26 -0.80 -10.97 14.31
C ASP A 26 -1.00 -10.10 13.07
N GLN A 27 -1.91 -10.47 12.16
CA GLN A 27 -2.30 -9.61 11.03
C GLN A 27 -2.83 -8.26 11.54
N VAL A 28 -3.76 -8.26 12.49
CA VAL A 28 -4.30 -7.05 13.12
C VAL A 28 -3.18 -6.24 13.78
N LYS A 29 -2.28 -6.90 14.52
CA LYS A 29 -1.15 -6.25 15.19
C LYS A 29 -0.19 -5.59 14.20
N VAL A 30 0.11 -6.23 13.08
CA VAL A 30 0.94 -5.65 12.01
C VAL A 30 0.26 -4.42 11.44
N MET A 31 -1.00 -4.53 11.03
CA MET A 31 -1.72 -3.43 10.37
C MET A 31 -1.93 -2.24 11.30
N SER A 32 -2.27 -2.46 12.57
CA SER A 32 -2.46 -1.38 13.55
C SER A 32 -1.19 -0.56 13.86
N ARG A 33 -0.01 -1.10 13.50
CA ARG A 33 1.29 -0.45 13.68
C ARG A 33 1.91 0.08 12.39
N THR A 34 1.23 -0.15 11.27
CA THR A 34 1.70 0.23 9.95
C THR A 34 1.23 1.65 9.62
N ASP A 35 2.15 2.50 9.19
CA ASP A 35 1.87 3.88 8.79
C ASP A 35 1.55 4.01 7.29
N LEU A 36 2.08 3.09 6.49
CA LEU A 36 1.79 2.98 5.06
C LEU A 36 1.87 1.52 4.65
N VAL A 37 0.80 1.01 4.07
CA VAL A 37 0.79 -0.29 3.40
C VAL A 37 0.67 -0.12 1.89
N PHE A 38 1.37 -0.97 1.15
CA PHE A 38 1.24 -1.02 -0.30
C PHE A 38 1.41 -2.42 -0.84
N GLY A 39 0.81 -2.69 -1.98
CA GLY A 39 0.93 -3.99 -2.64
C GLY A 39 -0.01 -4.15 -3.83
N MET A 40 0.03 -5.34 -4.43
CA MET A 40 -0.90 -5.75 -5.47
C MET A 40 -2.31 -5.92 -4.91
N HIS A 41 -3.30 -5.56 -5.73
CA HIS A 41 -4.71 -5.85 -5.44
C HIS A 41 -4.88 -7.30 -4.98
N GLY A 42 -5.47 -7.51 -3.81
CA GLY A 42 -5.64 -8.85 -3.25
C GLY A 42 -6.34 -8.89 -1.90
N ALA A 43 -6.86 -10.07 -1.54
CA ALA A 43 -7.69 -10.28 -0.35
C ALA A 43 -7.02 -9.87 0.98
N ALA A 44 -5.68 -9.86 1.05
CA ALA A 44 -4.96 -9.40 2.24
C ALA A 44 -5.28 -7.94 2.61
N PHE A 45 -5.71 -7.13 1.64
CA PHE A 45 -6.08 -5.73 1.88
C PHE A 45 -7.39 -5.52 2.64
N VAL A 46 -8.17 -6.57 2.90
CA VAL A 46 -9.27 -6.45 3.86
C VAL A 46 -8.78 -5.98 5.23
N ASN A 47 -7.54 -6.29 5.57
CA ASN A 47 -6.93 -5.91 6.85
C ASN A 47 -6.61 -4.41 6.99
N ILE A 48 -6.73 -3.59 5.94
CA ILE A 48 -6.55 -2.13 6.05
C ILE A 48 -7.55 -1.49 7.03
N MET A 49 -8.68 -2.15 7.29
CA MET A 49 -9.65 -1.72 8.30
C MET A 49 -9.07 -1.64 9.73
N PHE A 50 -7.94 -2.32 9.98
CA PHE A 50 -7.25 -2.29 11.27
C PHE A 50 -6.13 -1.26 11.34
N MET A 51 -5.89 -0.51 10.26
CA MET A 51 -4.93 0.59 10.25
C MET A 51 -5.50 1.79 11.02
N ARG A 52 -4.59 2.61 11.52
CA ARG A 52 -4.98 3.86 12.16
C ARG A 52 -5.48 4.85 11.11
N PRO A 53 -6.50 5.66 11.41
CA PRO A 53 -6.88 6.78 10.54
C PRO A 53 -5.68 7.64 10.14
N LEU A 54 -5.72 8.22 8.96
CA LEU A 54 -4.66 9.04 8.37
C LEU A 54 -3.35 8.28 8.07
N SER A 55 -3.36 6.95 8.16
CA SER A 55 -2.31 6.10 7.59
C SER A 55 -2.45 5.98 6.08
N GLY A 56 -1.37 5.62 5.39
CA GLY A 56 -1.33 5.52 3.92
C GLY A 56 -1.72 4.14 3.40
N PHE A 57 -2.39 4.10 2.25
CA PHE A 57 -2.68 2.89 1.50
C PHE A 57 -2.42 3.09 0.01
N ILE A 58 -1.54 2.28 -0.59
CA ILE A 58 -1.25 2.32 -2.03
C ILE A 58 -1.50 0.95 -2.64
N GLU A 59 -2.41 0.91 -3.61
CA GLU A 59 -2.82 -0.30 -4.29
C GLU A 59 -2.32 -0.32 -5.74
N PHE A 60 -1.62 -1.39 -6.13
CA PHE A 60 -1.30 -1.63 -7.53
C PHE A 60 -2.41 -2.45 -8.16
N PHE A 61 -3.07 -1.90 -9.16
CA PHE A 61 -4.10 -2.60 -9.90
C PHE A 61 -3.51 -3.58 -10.92
N SER A 62 -4.24 -4.63 -11.23
CA SER A 62 -3.92 -5.47 -12.38
C SER A 62 -4.27 -4.73 -13.68
N PRO A 63 -3.52 -4.93 -14.78
CA PRO A 63 -3.89 -4.40 -16.09
C PRO A 63 -5.26 -4.87 -16.58
N THR A 64 -5.73 -6.01 -16.06
CA THR A 64 -6.99 -6.66 -16.48
C THR A 64 -8.15 -6.41 -15.51
N SER A 65 -7.90 -5.83 -14.34
CA SER A 65 -8.92 -5.57 -13.34
C SER A 65 -8.55 -4.36 -12.47
N GLN A 66 -9.40 -3.36 -12.47
CA GLN A 66 -9.24 -2.13 -11.70
C GLN A 66 -10.47 -1.89 -10.81
N ILE A 67 -10.83 -2.90 -10.02
CA ILE A 67 -12.02 -2.81 -9.16
C ILE A 67 -11.63 -2.10 -7.86
N PRO A 68 -12.26 -0.96 -7.51
CA PRO A 68 -11.80 -0.09 -6.42
C PRO A 68 -12.31 -0.52 -5.03
N TYR A 69 -12.44 -1.83 -4.76
CA TYR A 69 -12.97 -2.30 -3.48
C TYR A 69 -12.19 -1.75 -2.28
N TYR A 70 -10.87 -1.91 -2.31
CA TYR A 70 -10.02 -1.50 -1.19
C TYR A 70 -9.80 0.01 -1.15
N GLN A 71 -9.85 0.70 -2.31
CA GLN A 71 -9.84 2.17 -2.33
C GLN A 71 -11.09 2.75 -1.66
N ASN A 72 -12.25 2.14 -1.90
CA ASN A 72 -13.49 2.54 -1.24
C ASN A 72 -13.44 2.22 0.26
N MET A 73 -12.94 1.04 0.64
CA MET A 73 -12.74 0.68 2.04
C MET A 73 -11.76 1.64 2.73
N ALA A 74 -10.66 1.99 2.09
CA ALA A 74 -9.68 2.95 2.62
C ALA A 74 -10.31 4.30 2.94
N LYS A 75 -11.19 4.81 2.07
CA LYS A 75 -11.95 6.04 2.30
C LYS A 75 -12.85 5.95 3.54
N HIS A 76 -13.54 4.81 3.73
CA HIS A 76 -14.38 4.59 4.91
C HIS A 76 -13.58 4.42 6.21
N CYS A 77 -12.30 4.07 6.10
CA CYS A 77 -11.38 3.96 7.23
C CYS A 77 -10.54 5.23 7.45
N ASP A 78 -10.86 6.33 6.79
CA ASP A 78 -10.12 7.61 6.83
C ASP A 78 -8.63 7.45 6.51
N LEU A 79 -8.29 6.55 5.57
CA LEU A 79 -6.93 6.37 5.09
C LEU A 79 -6.62 7.32 3.93
N ILE A 80 -5.37 7.75 3.86
CA ILE A 80 -4.81 8.47 2.71
C ILE A 80 -4.49 7.43 1.64
N SER A 81 -5.31 7.34 0.58
CA SER A 81 -5.21 6.23 -0.36
C SER A 81 -5.01 6.66 -1.80
N GLU A 82 -4.18 5.89 -2.52
CA GLU A 82 -3.94 6.05 -3.95
C GLU A 82 -3.87 4.70 -4.67
N GLY A 83 -4.40 4.69 -5.91
CA GLY A 83 -4.37 3.52 -6.79
C GLY A 83 -3.37 3.72 -7.95
N ILE A 84 -2.47 2.78 -8.14
CA ILE A 84 -1.52 2.79 -9.26
C ILE A 84 -2.06 1.88 -10.37
N SER A 85 -2.55 2.51 -11.45
CA SER A 85 -3.07 1.84 -12.66
C SER A 85 -2.07 1.84 -13.83
N LYS A 86 -0.99 2.63 -13.76
CA LYS A 86 0.08 2.62 -14.76
C LYS A 86 0.97 1.40 -14.61
N VAL A 87 0.42 0.26 -14.96
CA VAL A 87 1.06 -1.05 -14.93
C VAL A 87 0.81 -1.79 -16.25
N THR A 88 1.74 -2.62 -16.66
CA THR A 88 1.61 -3.50 -17.82
C THR A 88 1.84 -4.95 -17.43
N ALA A 89 1.24 -5.89 -18.17
CA ALA A 89 1.52 -7.30 -17.94
C ALA A 89 2.96 -7.64 -18.38
N ASP A 90 3.68 -8.37 -17.54
CA ASP A 90 5.00 -8.91 -17.91
C ASP A 90 4.82 -10.07 -18.89
N LYS A 91 5.00 -9.80 -20.19
CA LYS A 91 4.89 -10.77 -21.27
C LYS A 91 6.15 -11.66 -21.42
N SER A 92 7.23 -11.38 -20.68
CA SER A 92 8.44 -12.21 -20.69
C SER A 92 8.26 -13.55 -19.98
N ARG A 93 7.21 -13.68 -19.19
CA ARG A 93 6.85 -14.89 -18.45
C ARG A 93 5.60 -15.53 -19.03
N LYS A 94 5.49 -16.87 -18.85
CA LYS A 94 4.28 -17.58 -19.26
C LYS A 94 3.06 -16.98 -18.58
N MET A 95 2.07 -16.57 -19.37
CA MET A 95 0.83 -16.02 -18.85
C MET A 95 0.11 -17.08 -18.01
N PRO A 96 -0.25 -16.79 -16.75
CA PRO A 96 -1.03 -17.70 -15.95
C PRO A 96 -2.44 -17.86 -16.53
N LYS A 97 -3.05 -19.03 -16.34
CA LYS A 97 -4.45 -19.27 -16.74
C LYS A 97 -5.41 -18.31 -16.01
N ASP A 98 -5.09 -17.96 -14.78
CA ASP A 98 -5.85 -16.99 -13.98
C ASP A 98 -5.20 -15.60 -14.11
N HIS A 99 -5.89 -14.70 -14.77
CA HIS A 99 -5.45 -13.29 -14.98
C HIS A 99 -5.20 -12.52 -13.67
N ARG A 100 -5.70 -13.01 -12.54
CA ARG A 100 -5.43 -12.42 -11.21
C ARG A 100 -3.99 -12.62 -10.75
N ASN A 101 -3.28 -13.59 -11.31
CA ASN A 101 -1.91 -13.95 -10.96
C ASN A 101 -0.87 -13.41 -11.97
N LEU A 102 -1.20 -12.34 -12.69
CA LEU A 102 -0.29 -11.72 -13.64
C LEU A 102 0.90 -11.08 -12.93
N ASN A 103 2.11 -11.35 -13.44
CA ASN A 103 3.25 -10.50 -13.13
C ASN A 103 3.05 -9.15 -13.82
N ILE A 104 3.37 -8.08 -13.14
CA ILE A 104 3.24 -6.72 -13.67
C ILE A 104 4.59 -6.02 -13.73
N ILE A 105 4.70 -5.12 -14.69
CA ILE A 105 5.76 -4.12 -14.77
C ILE A 105 5.14 -2.79 -14.37
N VAL A 106 5.73 -2.15 -13.37
CA VAL A 106 5.27 -0.87 -12.82
C VAL A 106 6.04 0.28 -13.47
N ASP A 107 5.34 1.36 -13.85
CA ASP A 107 5.98 2.63 -14.20
C ASP A 107 6.63 3.23 -12.95
N LEU A 108 7.94 3.02 -12.79
CA LEU A 108 8.66 3.44 -11.58
C LEU A 108 8.68 4.95 -11.34
N PRO A 109 8.88 5.83 -12.35
CA PRO A 109 8.77 7.27 -12.18
C PRO A 109 7.41 7.68 -11.61
N TYR A 110 6.34 7.16 -12.20
CA TYR A 110 4.98 7.45 -11.73
C TYR A 110 4.73 6.89 -10.31
N ALA A 111 5.11 5.65 -10.06
CA ALA A 111 4.97 5.06 -8.73
C ALA A 111 5.72 5.86 -7.66
N LYS A 112 6.94 6.30 -7.94
CA LYS A 112 7.72 7.17 -7.03
C LYS A 112 6.98 8.47 -6.70
N THR A 113 6.35 9.11 -7.68
CA THR A 113 5.56 10.32 -7.46
C THR A 113 4.39 10.05 -6.51
N VAL A 114 3.63 8.97 -6.74
CA VAL A 114 2.52 8.57 -5.89
C VAL A 114 3.00 8.26 -4.46
N PHE A 115 4.06 7.47 -4.30
CA PHE A 115 4.63 7.17 -2.99
C PHE A 115 5.07 8.42 -2.24
N SER A 116 5.79 9.33 -2.90
CA SER A 116 6.23 10.58 -2.29
C SER A 116 5.06 11.42 -1.80
N SER A 117 4.01 11.53 -2.61
CA SER A 117 2.80 12.29 -2.26
C SER A 117 2.11 11.72 -1.03
N VAL A 118 1.85 10.40 -1.03
CA VAL A 118 1.18 9.74 0.10
C VAL A 118 2.03 9.81 1.38
N VAL A 119 3.33 9.56 1.30
CA VAL A 119 4.25 9.66 2.46
C VAL A 119 4.28 11.07 3.02
N ALA A 120 4.33 12.09 2.15
CA ALA A 120 4.32 13.49 2.58
C ALA A 120 3.03 13.84 3.32
N GLU A 121 1.88 13.43 2.80
CA GLU A 121 0.60 13.70 3.44
C GLU A 121 0.43 12.93 4.76
N VAL A 122 0.82 11.65 4.84
CA VAL A 122 0.82 10.88 6.10
C VAL A 122 1.69 11.56 7.15
N LYS A 123 2.90 12.01 6.79
CA LYS A 123 3.78 12.74 7.70
C LYS A 123 3.15 14.04 8.20
N LYS A 124 2.60 14.84 7.28
CA LYS A 124 1.95 16.11 7.61
C LYS A 124 0.81 15.92 8.61
N GLN A 125 -0.07 14.93 8.39
CA GLN A 125 -1.19 14.64 9.28
C GLN A 125 -0.72 14.18 10.67
N LYS A 126 0.32 13.34 10.74
CA LYS A 126 0.89 12.91 12.02
C LYS A 126 1.53 14.04 12.81
N TYR A 127 2.25 14.96 12.15
CA TYR A 127 2.81 16.13 12.80
C TYR A 127 1.73 17.08 13.32
N ALA A 128 0.62 17.23 12.58
CA ALA A 128 -0.52 18.04 13.03
C ALA A 128 -1.13 17.47 14.32
N LEU A 129 -1.36 16.14 14.40
CA LEU A 129 -1.91 15.47 15.57
C LEU A 129 -1.01 15.62 16.81
N VAL A 130 0.31 15.53 16.65
CA VAL A 130 1.26 15.71 17.75
C VAL A 130 1.18 17.13 18.34
N LYS A 131 1.05 18.15 17.49
CA LYS A 131 0.92 19.55 17.95
C LYS A 131 -0.40 19.82 18.68
N THR A 132 -1.48 19.16 18.27
CA THR A 132 -2.81 19.37 18.88
C THR A 132 -2.94 18.69 20.26
N ASN A 133 -2.18 17.62 20.51
CA ASN A 133 -2.20 16.88 21.77
C ASN A 133 -1.19 17.42 22.82
N VAL A 134 -0.47 18.52 22.52
CA VAL A 134 0.50 19.17 23.44
C VAL A 134 -0.08 20.45 24.06
N LEU A 135 -1.35 20.77 23.79
CA LEU A 135 -2.13 21.82 24.44
C LEU A 135 -3.15 21.20 25.40
#